data_112dcd7f905957c2ad77ac1142ca20e5
#
_entry.id   112dcd7f905957c2ad77ac1142ca20e5
#
_cell.length_a   1.000
_cell.length_b   1.000
_cell.length_c   1.000
_cell.angle_alpha   90.00
_cell.angle_beta   90.00
_cell.angle_gamma   90.00
#
_symmetry.space_group_name_H-M   'P 1'
#
loop_
_entity.id
_entity.type
_entity.pdbx_description
1 polymer ?
#
loop_
_entity_poly.entity_id
_entity_poly.type
_entity_poly.pdbx_seq_one_letter_code
_entity_poly.pdbx_strand_id
1 'polypeptide(L)'
;MAPFAGYDMPIEYDGLDKEHTAVRTSAGLFDVSHMGEIVVEGPQALALVNHIFTNDAAALADGGVAYGMMCHPDGGTVDDLLVYRVNAEKFLLVVNASNAEKDVARVRNAAAGFDAEVVDRCADYGQLALQGPDAEAILEKEMGLELKSMPFYTFRVLEGSLCGGVPAIVSRTGYTGEDGFEIYAAPEVIVELWNRLLAAGVQPCGLGCRDTLRFEAGLPLYGDELADDITPIEAGLGMFVKLDKPGGFIGSEALARQKAEGPARKLVGLRLDGAATARHGFEVLDLDGAVVGHVTTGYNSLTLGENIAMALVDARYAPLGSSLQVRIRRRLVPAAVVKKRFYVPKYKK
;
A
#
# COMPACT_ATOMS: atom_id res chain seq x y z
N MET A 1 -9.46 20.19 -1.11
CA MET A 1 -10.25 19.08 -1.70
C MET A 1 -9.82 18.87 -3.13
N ALA A 2 -9.71 17.62 -3.58
CA ALA A 2 -9.45 17.25 -4.97
C ALA A 2 -10.20 15.93 -5.29
N PRO A 3 -10.65 15.73 -6.54
CA PRO A 3 -11.23 14.46 -6.95
C PRO A 3 -10.16 13.36 -6.95
N PHE A 4 -10.47 12.24 -6.29
CA PHE A 4 -9.63 11.04 -6.24
C PHE A 4 -10.51 9.80 -6.21
N ALA A 5 -10.37 8.90 -7.19
CA ALA A 5 -11.11 7.64 -7.31
C ALA A 5 -12.65 7.79 -7.15
N GLY A 6 -13.23 8.90 -7.66
CA GLY A 6 -14.67 9.17 -7.56
C GLY A 6 -15.10 9.86 -6.26
N TYR A 7 -14.19 10.16 -5.36
CA TYR A 7 -14.43 10.88 -4.10
C TYR A 7 -13.82 12.28 -4.13
N ASP A 8 -14.40 13.21 -3.38
CA ASP A 8 -13.78 14.50 -3.07
C ASP A 8 -12.93 14.34 -1.81
N MET A 9 -11.60 14.28 -1.98
CA MET A 9 -10.65 13.98 -0.90
C MET A 9 -9.85 15.22 -0.50
N PRO A 10 -9.60 15.43 0.81
CA PRO A 10 -8.69 16.48 1.26
C PRO A 10 -7.25 16.13 0.86
N ILE A 11 -6.56 17.06 0.22
CA ILE A 11 -5.11 16.95 -0.03
C ILE A 11 -4.34 17.24 1.25
N GLU A 12 -4.77 18.25 1.98
CA GLU A 12 -4.25 18.68 3.28
C GLU A 12 -5.34 19.35 4.11
N TYR A 13 -5.16 19.39 5.43
CA TYR A 13 -6.00 20.12 6.40
C TYR A 13 -5.28 21.33 6.95
N ASP A 14 -4.16 21.11 7.63
CA ASP A 14 -3.40 22.13 8.37
C ASP A 14 -2.01 22.41 7.77
N GLY A 15 -1.75 21.83 6.61
CA GLY A 15 -0.47 21.92 5.91
C GLY A 15 0.37 20.65 6.00
N LEU A 16 0.99 20.32 4.88
CA LEU A 16 1.70 19.07 4.66
C LEU A 16 2.79 18.79 5.71
N ASP A 17 3.60 19.81 6.05
CA ASP A 17 4.71 19.68 7.01
C ASP A 17 4.22 19.33 8.41
N LYS A 18 3.11 19.97 8.85
CA LYS A 18 2.52 19.74 10.16
C LYS A 18 1.93 18.33 10.26
N GLU A 19 1.18 17.93 9.24
CA GLU A 19 0.54 16.62 9.17
C GLU A 19 1.58 15.49 9.13
N HIS A 20 2.59 15.61 8.26
CA HIS A 20 3.68 14.64 8.16
C HIS A 20 4.45 14.52 9.47
N THR A 21 4.79 15.65 10.10
CA THR A 21 5.50 15.67 11.38
C THR A 21 4.67 15.03 12.49
N ALA A 22 3.35 15.27 12.53
CA ALA A 22 2.47 14.65 13.52
C ALA A 22 2.50 13.13 13.43
N VAL A 23 2.43 12.54 12.22
CA VAL A 23 2.53 11.09 12.03
C VAL A 23 3.89 10.54 12.46
N ARG A 24 4.98 11.26 12.18
CA ARG A 24 6.35 10.83 12.56
C ARG A 24 6.63 10.93 14.06
N THR A 25 5.98 11.85 14.80
CA THR A 25 6.34 12.18 16.19
C THR A 25 5.26 11.90 17.22
N SER A 26 3.99 11.78 16.80
CA SER A 26 2.84 11.55 17.67
C SER A 26 1.82 10.63 16.98
N ALA A 27 0.75 11.20 16.41
CA ALA A 27 -0.23 10.46 15.63
C ALA A 27 -0.96 11.35 14.62
N GLY A 28 -1.25 10.77 13.45
CA GLY A 28 -2.11 11.35 12.43
C GLY A 28 -3.28 10.44 12.09
N LEU A 29 -4.41 11.04 11.75
CA LEU A 29 -5.65 10.37 11.40
C LEU A 29 -5.97 10.61 9.93
N PHE A 30 -6.15 9.53 9.18
CA PHE A 30 -6.52 9.55 7.77
C PHE A 30 -7.91 8.95 7.59
N ASP A 31 -8.77 9.63 6.86
CA ASP A 31 -9.95 9.02 6.26
C ASP A 31 -9.52 8.33 4.97
N VAL A 32 -9.64 7.02 4.94
CA VAL A 32 -9.32 6.16 3.80
C VAL A 32 -10.52 5.31 3.37
N SER A 33 -11.73 5.80 3.67
CA SER A 33 -13.01 5.16 3.33
C SER A 33 -13.26 5.02 1.82
N HIS A 34 -12.35 5.55 0.99
CA HIS A 34 -12.38 5.37 -0.46
C HIS A 34 -11.80 4.02 -0.91
N MET A 35 -11.12 3.29 -0.02
CA MET A 35 -10.61 1.94 -0.33
C MET A 35 -11.75 0.97 -0.62
N GLY A 36 -11.45 -0.15 -1.26
CA GLY A 36 -12.45 -1.17 -1.58
C GLY A 36 -12.31 -2.41 -0.71
N GLU A 37 -13.45 -2.96 -0.27
CA GLU A 37 -13.53 -4.17 0.55
C GLU A 37 -14.30 -5.26 -0.20
N ILE A 38 -13.65 -6.40 -0.42
CA ILE A 38 -14.21 -7.57 -1.10
C ILE A 38 -14.17 -8.75 -0.14
N VAL A 39 -15.32 -9.35 0.14
CA VAL A 39 -15.39 -10.58 0.92
C VAL A 39 -15.41 -11.78 -0.02
N VAL A 40 -14.55 -12.76 0.26
CA VAL A 40 -14.54 -14.07 -0.39
C VAL A 40 -14.88 -15.11 0.66
N GLU A 41 -15.98 -15.82 0.47
CA GLU A 41 -16.44 -16.82 1.47
C GLU A 41 -16.97 -18.08 0.81
N GLY A 42 -16.85 -19.21 1.52
CA GLY A 42 -17.28 -20.53 1.09
C GLY A 42 -16.20 -21.61 1.23
N PRO A 43 -16.54 -22.88 0.99
CA PRO A 43 -15.66 -24.03 1.20
C PRO A 43 -14.33 -23.95 0.43
N GLN A 44 -14.31 -23.26 -0.72
CA GLN A 44 -13.10 -23.07 -1.55
C GLN A 44 -12.57 -21.64 -1.55
N ALA A 45 -12.95 -20.80 -0.58
CA ALA A 45 -12.47 -19.40 -0.47
C ALA A 45 -10.94 -19.32 -0.43
N LEU A 46 -10.28 -20.16 0.39
CA LEU A 46 -8.82 -20.21 0.44
C LEU A 46 -8.19 -20.56 -0.92
N ALA A 47 -8.78 -21.52 -1.63
CA ALA A 47 -8.26 -21.94 -2.94
C ALA A 47 -8.38 -20.81 -3.98
N LEU A 48 -9.53 -20.11 -3.99
CA LEU A 48 -9.74 -18.95 -4.85
C LEU A 48 -8.77 -17.81 -4.51
N VAL A 49 -8.65 -17.45 -3.23
CA VAL A 49 -7.72 -16.39 -2.80
C VAL A 49 -6.29 -16.73 -3.20
N ASN A 50 -5.84 -17.96 -2.95
CA ASN A 50 -4.50 -18.38 -3.38
C ASN A 50 -4.33 -18.41 -4.90
N HIS A 51 -5.38 -18.65 -5.67
CA HIS A 51 -5.33 -18.63 -7.13
C HIS A 51 -5.10 -17.23 -7.71
N ILE A 52 -5.61 -16.19 -7.06
CA ILE A 52 -5.49 -14.79 -7.53
C ILE A 52 -4.36 -14.01 -6.89
N PHE A 53 -3.84 -14.44 -5.75
CA PHE A 53 -2.94 -13.68 -4.89
C PHE A 53 -1.49 -14.18 -5.00
N THR A 54 -0.53 -13.30 -5.15
CA THR A 54 0.89 -13.69 -5.31
C THR A 54 1.52 -14.24 -4.03
N ASN A 55 1.05 -13.80 -2.86
CA ASN A 55 1.53 -14.31 -1.58
C ASN A 55 0.75 -15.59 -1.19
N ASP A 56 1.08 -16.22 -0.08
CA ASP A 56 0.45 -17.46 0.38
C ASP A 56 -0.55 -17.19 1.51
N ALA A 57 -1.84 -17.18 1.17
CA ALA A 57 -2.91 -17.04 2.15
C ALA A 57 -3.10 -18.29 3.04
N ALA A 58 -2.59 -19.47 2.62
CA ALA A 58 -2.64 -20.68 3.44
C ALA A 58 -1.65 -20.62 4.61
N ALA A 59 -0.58 -19.84 4.49
CA ALA A 59 0.39 -19.64 5.57
C ALA A 59 -0.11 -18.70 6.67
N LEU A 60 -1.22 -17.98 6.47
CA LEU A 60 -1.81 -17.11 7.48
C LEU A 60 -2.54 -17.95 8.54
N ALA A 61 -2.39 -17.58 9.81
CA ALA A 61 -3.34 -17.97 10.85
C ALA A 61 -4.63 -17.15 10.76
N ASP A 62 -5.72 -17.61 11.34
CA ASP A 62 -6.93 -16.81 11.51
C ASP A 62 -6.61 -15.53 12.30
N GLY A 63 -7.09 -14.38 11.85
CA GLY A 63 -6.69 -13.06 12.34
C GLY A 63 -5.39 -12.52 11.75
N GLY A 64 -4.75 -13.24 10.82
CA GLY A 64 -3.55 -12.80 10.11
C GLY A 64 -3.87 -11.97 8.87
N VAL A 65 -2.92 -11.09 8.50
CA VAL A 65 -2.97 -10.25 7.30
C VAL A 65 -1.74 -10.52 6.43
N ALA A 66 -1.90 -10.50 5.11
CA ALA A 66 -0.77 -10.54 4.18
C ALA A 66 -0.93 -9.49 3.09
N TYR A 67 0.19 -8.84 2.74
CA TYR A 67 0.28 -8.00 1.55
C TYR A 67 0.75 -8.83 0.35
N GLY A 68 0.23 -8.52 -0.81
CA GLY A 68 0.65 -9.09 -2.09
C GLY A 68 -0.09 -8.46 -3.25
N MET A 69 -0.03 -9.08 -4.40
CA MET A 69 -0.59 -8.56 -5.63
C MET A 69 -1.52 -9.56 -6.31
N MET A 70 -2.44 -9.05 -7.10
CA MET A 70 -3.07 -9.78 -8.21
C MET A 70 -2.31 -9.46 -9.48
N CYS A 71 -2.12 -10.46 -10.33
CA CYS A 71 -1.37 -10.30 -11.58
C CYS A 71 -2.18 -10.74 -12.82
N HIS A 72 -1.79 -10.19 -13.96
CA HIS A 72 -2.14 -10.72 -15.27
C HIS A 72 -1.37 -12.01 -15.57
N PRO A 73 -1.81 -12.83 -16.56
CA PRO A 73 -1.08 -14.05 -16.95
C PRO A 73 0.37 -13.80 -17.39
N ASP A 74 0.69 -12.61 -17.90
CA ASP A 74 2.04 -12.18 -18.31
C ASP A 74 2.90 -11.66 -17.15
N GLY A 75 2.33 -11.54 -15.94
CA GLY A 75 3.00 -11.10 -14.72
C GLY A 75 2.85 -9.60 -14.39
N GLY A 76 2.25 -8.80 -15.25
CA GLY A 76 1.90 -7.41 -14.95
C GLY A 76 0.95 -7.31 -13.76
N THR A 77 1.01 -6.23 -13.02
CA THR A 77 0.24 -6.07 -11.77
C THR A 77 -1.16 -5.55 -12.05
N VAL A 78 -2.19 -6.31 -11.68
CA VAL A 78 -3.59 -5.86 -11.72
C VAL A 78 -3.88 -4.89 -10.60
N ASP A 79 -3.49 -5.24 -9.37
CA ASP A 79 -3.53 -4.39 -8.17
C ASP A 79 -2.66 -4.99 -7.07
N ASP A 80 -2.31 -4.16 -6.08
CA ASP A 80 -1.74 -4.60 -4.81
C ASP A 80 -2.77 -4.46 -3.69
N LEU A 81 -2.80 -5.43 -2.78
CA LEU A 81 -3.87 -5.55 -1.80
C LEU A 81 -3.40 -6.16 -0.47
N LEU A 82 -4.20 -5.94 0.55
CA LEU A 82 -4.13 -6.69 1.79
C LEU A 82 -5.18 -7.81 1.79
N VAL A 83 -4.76 -9.02 2.19
CA VAL A 83 -5.62 -10.18 2.39
C VAL A 83 -5.70 -10.47 3.88
N TYR A 84 -6.89 -10.42 4.44
CA TYR A 84 -7.25 -10.68 5.83
C TYR A 84 -7.87 -12.06 5.91
N ARG A 85 -7.28 -12.97 6.68
CA ARG A 85 -7.88 -14.29 6.92
C ARG A 85 -8.76 -14.26 8.17
N VAL A 86 -10.07 -14.23 7.96
CA VAL A 86 -11.04 -14.35 9.08
C VAL A 86 -11.05 -15.80 9.60
N ASN A 87 -11.14 -16.76 8.69
CA ASN A 87 -10.99 -18.19 8.94
C ASN A 87 -10.68 -18.90 7.60
N ALA A 88 -10.66 -20.23 7.59
CA ALA A 88 -10.34 -21.02 6.39
C ALA A 88 -11.32 -20.81 5.22
N GLU A 89 -12.56 -20.41 5.50
CA GLU A 89 -13.64 -20.27 4.53
C GLU A 89 -14.07 -18.80 4.33
N LYS A 90 -13.35 -17.83 4.94
CA LYS A 90 -13.72 -16.40 4.84
C LYS A 90 -12.50 -15.50 4.86
N PHE A 91 -12.39 -14.66 3.83
CA PHE A 91 -11.34 -13.67 3.65
C PHE A 91 -11.95 -12.30 3.34
N LEU A 92 -11.28 -11.25 3.83
CA LEU A 92 -11.52 -9.88 3.40
C LEU A 92 -10.30 -9.43 2.58
N LEU A 93 -10.54 -8.91 1.38
CA LEU A 93 -9.54 -8.30 0.53
C LEU A 93 -9.75 -6.80 0.56
N VAL A 94 -8.69 -6.05 0.87
CA VAL A 94 -8.71 -4.58 0.85
C VAL A 94 -7.88 -4.13 -0.34
N VAL A 95 -8.54 -3.48 -1.30
CA VAL A 95 -8.00 -3.12 -2.62
C VAL A 95 -7.92 -1.61 -2.81
N ASN A 96 -7.12 -1.15 -3.78
CA ASN A 96 -6.98 0.27 -4.05
C ASN A 96 -8.27 0.88 -4.61
N ALA A 97 -8.60 2.09 -4.14
CA ALA A 97 -9.81 2.83 -4.49
C ALA A 97 -10.04 2.95 -6.01
N SER A 98 -8.99 3.33 -6.75
CA SER A 98 -9.07 3.51 -8.22
C SER A 98 -9.30 2.19 -8.97
N ASN A 99 -9.07 1.06 -8.33
CA ASN A 99 -9.15 -0.28 -8.92
C ASN A 99 -10.34 -1.10 -8.40
N ALA A 100 -11.07 -0.63 -7.37
CA ALA A 100 -12.08 -1.41 -6.66
C ALA A 100 -13.11 -2.09 -7.59
N GLU A 101 -13.69 -1.36 -8.54
CA GLU A 101 -14.64 -1.93 -9.52
C GLU A 101 -13.97 -3.00 -10.41
N LYS A 102 -12.78 -2.72 -10.92
CA LYS A 102 -11.96 -3.65 -11.73
C LYS A 102 -11.64 -4.91 -10.93
N ASP A 103 -11.28 -4.76 -9.67
CA ASP A 103 -10.85 -5.85 -8.80
C ASP A 103 -12.02 -6.74 -8.38
N VAL A 104 -13.18 -6.15 -8.03
CA VAL A 104 -14.42 -6.92 -7.80
C VAL A 104 -14.75 -7.78 -9.02
N ALA A 105 -14.71 -7.19 -10.22
CA ALA A 105 -14.96 -7.93 -11.46
C ALA A 105 -13.91 -9.02 -11.70
N ARG A 106 -12.63 -8.73 -11.43
CA ARG A 106 -11.51 -9.67 -11.56
C ARG A 106 -11.67 -10.87 -10.64
N VAL A 107 -11.98 -10.64 -9.35
CA VAL A 107 -12.15 -11.71 -8.36
C VAL A 107 -13.38 -12.56 -8.67
N ARG A 108 -14.52 -11.92 -9.05
CA ARG A 108 -15.72 -12.64 -9.51
C ARG A 108 -15.46 -13.53 -10.72
N ASN A 109 -14.73 -13.03 -11.71
CA ASN A 109 -14.37 -13.83 -12.89
C ASN A 109 -13.48 -15.02 -12.54
N ALA A 110 -12.53 -14.82 -11.62
CA ALA A 110 -11.65 -15.89 -11.15
C ALA A 110 -12.38 -16.93 -10.29
N ALA A 111 -13.50 -16.57 -9.67
CA ALA A 111 -14.32 -17.47 -8.86
C ALA A 111 -15.04 -18.54 -9.68
N ALA A 112 -15.11 -18.40 -11.01
CA ALA A 112 -15.70 -19.42 -11.87
C ALA A 112 -14.96 -20.76 -11.71
N GLY A 113 -15.67 -21.79 -11.23
CA GLY A 113 -15.10 -23.10 -10.95
C GLY A 113 -14.68 -23.35 -9.50
N PHE A 114 -14.85 -22.37 -8.62
CA PHE A 114 -14.66 -22.51 -7.17
C PHE A 114 -16.02 -22.48 -6.44
N ASP A 115 -16.16 -23.31 -5.42
CA ASP A 115 -17.27 -23.22 -4.47
C ASP A 115 -16.99 -22.11 -3.45
N ALA A 116 -17.10 -20.86 -3.94
CA ALA A 116 -16.85 -19.65 -3.17
C ALA A 116 -17.70 -18.50 -3.72
N GLU A 117 -18.23 -17.67 -2.83
CA GLU A 117 -18.96 -16.45 -3.13
C GLU A 117 -18.03 -15.23 -3.04
N VAL A 118 -18.21 -14.26 -3.93
CA VAL A 118 -17.49 -12.99 -3.95
C VAL A 118 -18.48 -11.85 -3.74
N VAL A 119 -18.42 -11.23 -2.57
CA VAL A 119 -19.33 -10.18 -2.16
C VAL A 119 -18.60 -8.83 -2.14
N ASP A 120 -19.11 -7.89 -2.92
CA ASP A 120 -18.67 -6.49 -2.87
C ASP A 120 -19.24 -5.84 -1.61
N ARG A 121 -18.37 -5.33 -0.73
CA ARG A 121 -18.69 -4.66 0.52
C ARG A 121 -18.19 -3.22 0.58
N CYS A 122 -17.73 -2.67 -0.54
CA CYS A 122 -17.15 -1.32 -0.59
C CYS A 122 -18.09 -0.23 -0.03
N ALA A 123 -19.41 -0.38 -0.24
CA ALA A 123 -20.39 0.57 0.29
C ALA A 123 -20.77 0.34 1.77
N ASP A 124 -20.42 -0.82 2.32
CA ASP A 124 -20.82 -1.21 3.68
C ASP A 124 -19.79 -0.77 4.74
N TYR A 125 -18.57 -0.46 4.32
CA TYR A 125 -17.47 -0.07 5.18
C TYR A 125 -17.02 1.37 4.91
N GLY A 126 -16.69 2.08 5.99
CA GLY A 126 -15.74 3.16 5.97
C GLY A 126 -14.46 2.73 6.66
N GLN A 127 -13.37 3.42 6.42
CA GLN A 127 -12.05 3.06 6.94
C GLN A 127 -11.30 4.28 7.46
N LEU A 128 -10.76 4.18 8.67
CA LEU A 128 -9.80 5.15 9.22
C LEU A 128 -8.43 4.50 9.39
N ALA A 129 -7.38 5.29 9.19
CA ALA A 129 -6.02 4.91 9.56
C ALA A 129 -5.49 5.89 10.61
N LEU A 130 -5.23 5.39 11.83
CA LEU A 130 -4.57 6.12 12.91
C LEU A 130 -3.11 5.66 12.97
N GLN A 131 -2.18 6.55 12.65
CA GLN A 131 -0.79 6.20 12.38
C GLN A 131 0.18 7.08 13.16
N GLY A 132 1.21 6.50 13.75
CA GLY A 132 2.26 7.19 14.49
C GLY A 132 2.59 6.52 15.82
N PRO A 133 3.67 6.93 16.51
CA PRO A 133 4.14 6.28 17.74
C PRO A 133 3.13 6.28 18.89
N ASP A 134 2.20 7.24 18.94
CA ASP A 134 1.19 7.34 19.98
C ASP A 134 -0.16 6.68 19.58
N ALA A 135 -0.28 6.14 18.37
CA ALA A 135 -1.53 5.59 17.85
C ALA A 135 -2.13 4.50 18.73
N GLU A 136 -1.29 3.58 19.26
CA GLU A 136 -1.71 2.51 20.16
C GLU A 136 -2.39 3.06 21.43
N ALA A 137 -1.70 3.96 22.13
CA ALA A 137 -2.19 4.52 23.39
C ALA A 137 -3.48 5.35 23.20
N ILE A 138 -3.56 6.10 22.11
CA ILE A 138 -4.75 6.88 21.76
C ILE A 138 -5.94 5.96 21.50
N LEU A 139 -5.75 4.94 20.64
CA LEU A 139 -6.82 4.05 20.24
C LEU A 139 -7.31 3.18 21.42
N GLU A 140 -6.38 2.67 22.25
CA GLU A 140 -6.74 1.95 23.48
C GLU A 140 -7.61 2.80 24.40
N LYS A 141 -7.23 4.06 24.63
CA LYS A 141 -7.97 5.01 25.46
C LYS A 141 -9.35 5.32 24.87
N GLU A 142 -9.40 5.65 23.59
CA GLU A 142 -10.62 6.12 22.95
C GLU A 142 -11.62 4.98 22.64
N MET A 143 -11.16 3.77 22.38
CA MET A 143 -12.02 2.63 22.08
C MET A 143 -12.19 1.65 23.25
N GLY A 144 -11.38 1.77 24.32
CA GLY A 144 -11.41 0.82 25.42
C GLY A 144 -10.87 -0.56 25.06
N LEU A 145 -9.96 -0.65 24.10
CA LEU A 145 -9.38 -1.89 23.57
C LEU A 145 -8.01 -2.16 24.22
N GLU A 146 -7.61 -3.41 24.29
CA GLU A 146 -6.24 -3.85 24.59
C GLU A 146 -5.52 -4.21 23.29
N LEU A 147 -4.65 -3.33 22.80
CA LEU A 147 -3.97 -3.48 21.50
C LEU A 147 -2.48 -3.81 21.64
N LYS A 148 -1.90 -3.60 22.82
CA LYS A 148 -0.47 -3.78 23.10
C LYS A 148 0.07 -5.15 22.71
N SER A 149 -0.74 -6.21 22.86
CA SER A 149 -0.37 -7.59 22.53
C SER A 149 -0.66 -7.98 21.07
N MET A 150 -1.20 -7.06 20.27
CA MET A 150 -1.58 -7.33 18.89
C MET A 150 -0.34 -7.22 17.98
N PRO A 151 0.11 -8.29 17.32
CA PRO A 151 1.25 -8.25 16.42
C PRO A 151 0.98 -7.41 15.17
N PHE A 152 2.02 -6.87 14.56
CA PHE A 152 1.94 -6.24 13.25
C PHE A 152 1.49 -7.25 12.18
N TYR A 153 0.64 -6.81 11.25
CA TYR A 153 -0.04 -7.65 10.24
C TYR A 153 -0.98 -8.69 10.85
N THR A 154 -1.70 -8.29 11.90
CA THR A 154 -2.86 -9.03 12.43
C THR A 154 -4.06 -8.10 12.59
N PHE A 155 -5.25 -8.70 12.73
CA PHE A 155 -6.49 -7.97 12.98
C PHE A 155 -7.38 -8.68 13.99
N ARG A 156 -8.34 -7.95 14.52
CA ARG A 156 -9.43 -8.47 15.36
C ARG A 156 -10.76 -7.99 14.82
N VAL A 157 -11.73 -8.89 14.79
CA VAL A 157 -13.13 -8.55 14.59
C VAL A 157 -13.71 -8.15 15.93
N LEU A 158 -14.35 -6.99 16.00
CA LEU A 158 -14.96 -6.45 17.20
C LEU A 158 -16.47 -6.70 17.17
N GLU A 159 -17.01 -7.18 18.28
CA GLU A 159 -18.44 -7.34 18.46
C GLU A 159 -19.00 -6.17 19.31
N GLY A 160 -20.27 -5.84 19.13
CA GLY A 160 -20.96 -4.83 19.95
C GLY A 160 -21.31 -3.52 19.24
N SER A 161 -21.34 -2.42 19.99
CA SER A 161 -21.86 -1.12 19.52
C SER A 161 -21.08 -0.45 18.40
N LEU A 162 -19.87 -0.92 18.10
CA LEU A 162 -19.07 -0.43 16.98
C LEU A 162 -19.39 -1.12 15.64
N CYS A 163 -20.31 -2.06 15.62
CA CYS A 163 -20.54 -2.91 14.45
C CYS A 163 -21.51 -2.31 13.42
N GLY A 164 -22.34 -1.32 13.75
CA GLY A 164 -23.19 -0.55 12.81
C GLY A 164 -23.80 -1.34 11.63
N GLY A 165 -24.13 -2.65 11.80
CA GLY A 165 -24.67 -3.52 10.75
C GLY A 165 -23.64 -4.39 10.01
N VAL A 166 -22.33 -4.10 10.10
CA VAL A 166 -21.23 -4.95 9.66
C VAL A 166 -20.24 -5.11 10.80
N PRO A 167 -19.44 -6.21 10.84
CA PRO A 167 -18.41 -6.40 11.86
C PRO A 167 -17.36 -5.27 11.79
N ALA A 168 -17.14 -4.58 12.89
CA ALA A 168 -16.01 -3.67 13.00
C ALA A 168 -14.70 -4.48 13.07
N ILE A 169 -13.66 -4.02 12.41
CA ILE A 169 -12.34 -4.64 12.35
C ILE A 169 -11.32 -3.61 12.82
N VAL A 170 -10.40 -4.02 13.68
CA VAL A 170 -9.19 -3.26 14.00
C VAL A 170 -7.99 -4.08 13.56
N SER A 171 -7.17 -3.50 12.69
CA SER A 171 -5.97 -4.11 12.12
C SER A 171 -4.74 -3.32 12.50
N ARG A 172 -3.65 -4.00 12.91
CA ARG A 172 -2.34 -3.36 13.10
C ARG A 172 -1.59 -3.35 11.77
N THR A 173 -2.01 -2.47 10.91
CA THR A 173 -1.52 -2.25 9.55
C THR A 173 -1.41 -0.76 9.28
N GLY A 174 -0.81 -0.37 8.16
CA GLY A 174 -0.72 1.02 7.75
C GLY A 174 0.20 1.23 6.55
N TYR A 175 0.21 2.47 6.05
CA TYR A 175 0.89 2.88 4.82
C TYR A 175 1.84 4.07 5.04
N THR A 176 2.46 4.16 6.22
CA THR A 176 3.24 5.33 6.64
C THR A 176 4.69 5.03 7.01
N GLY A 177 5.00 3.77 7.31
CA GLY A 177 6.28 3.40 7.92
C GLY A 177 6.33 3.59 9.43
N GLU A 178 5.28 4.14 10.05
CA GLU A 178 5.10 4.16 11.50
C GLU A 178 4.20 3.02 11.95
N ASP A 179 4.23 2.73 13.26
CA ASP A 179 3.23 1.87 13.89
C ASP A 179 1.85 2.52 13.80
N GLY A 180 0.79 1.73 13.76
CA GLY A 180 -0.56 2.26 13.67
C GLY A 180 -1.60 1.21 13.40
N PHE A 181 -2.85 1.68 13.28
CA PHE A 181 -4.01 0.84 13.13
C PHE A 181 -4.92 1.35 12.01
N GLU A 182 -5.56 0.41 11.36
CA GLU A 182 -6.65 0.67 10.43
C GLU A 182 -7.95 0.11 11.03
N ILE A 183 -9.00 0.91 11.00
CA ILE A 183 -10.30 0.60 11.57
C ILE A 183 -11.32 0.59 10.45
N TYR A 184 -12.03 -0.51 10.32
CA TYR A 184 -13.10 -0.72 9.34
C TYR A 184 -14.41 -0.90 10.09
N ALA A 185 -15.43 -0.14 9.74
CA ALA A 185 -16.76 -0.25 10.32
C ALA A 185 -17.81 0.37 9.39
N ALA A 186 -19.09 0.26 9.75
CA ALA A 186 -20.14 0.96 9.02
C ALA A 186 -19.85 2.48 8.94
N PRO A 187 -20.21 3.17 7.84
CA PRO A 187 -19.84 4.57 7.61
C PRO A 187 -20.23 5.52 8.76
N GLU A 188 -21.40 5.33 9.37
CA GLU A 188 -21.84 6.14 10.51
C GLU A 188 -20.95 5.98 11.76
N VAL A 189 -20.45 4.77 12.00
CA VAL A 189 -19.50 4.49 13.09
C VAL A 189 -18.15 5.13 12.82
N ILE A 190 -17.70 5.10 11.58
CA ILE A 190 -16.47 5.76 11.14
C ILE A 190 -16.53 7.27 11.33
N VAL A 191 -17.65 7.91 10.98
CA VAL A 191 -17.85 9.35 11.20
C VAL A 191 -17.83 9.70 12.71
N GLU A 192 -18.46 8.89 13.55
CA GLU A 192 -18.44 9.08 15.00
C GLU A 192 -17.01 8.94 15.56
N LEU A 193 -16.29 7.89 15.17
CA LEU A 193 -14.92 7.65 15.59
C LEU A 193 -13.95 8.74 15.11
N TRP A 194 -14.11 9.22 13.87
CA TRP A 194 -13.37 10.35 13.32
C TRP A 194 -13.51 11.58 14.23
N ASN A 195 -14.74 11.98 14.51
CA ASN A 195 -15.02 13.15 15.35
C ASN A 195 -14.46 12.99 16.77
N ARG A 196 -14.53 11.81 17.34
CA ARG A 196 -14.01 11.47 18.66
C ARG A 196 -12.48 11.58 18.72
N LEU A 197 -11.78 11.04 17.71
CA LEU A 197 -10.33 11.11 17.61
C LEU A 197 -9.84 12.54 17.38
N LEU A 198 -10.56 13.35 16.59
CA LEU A 198 -10.27 14.78 16.45
C LEU A 198 -10.46 15.53 17.78
N ALA A 199 -11.53 15.25 18.53
CA ALA A 199 -11.76 15.84 19.85
C ALA A 199 -10.69 15.43 20.87
N ALA A 200 -10.06 14.26 20.71
CA ALA A 200 -8.90 13.83 21.48
C ALA A 200 -7.59 14.51 21.07
N GLY A 201 -7.60 15.38 20.07
CA GLY A 201 -6.45 16.17 19.62
C GLY A 201 -5.58 15.49 18.55
N VAL A 202 -6.05 14.43 17.91
CA VAL A 202 -5.31 13.78 16.81
C VAL A 202 -5.32 14.69 15.58
N GLN A 203 -4.17 14.82 14.93
CA GLN A 203 -4.01 15.62 13.71
C GLN A 203 -4.70 14.96 12.52
N PRO A 204 -5.69 15.60 11.86
CA PRO A 204 -6.21 15.09 10.60
C PRO A 204 -5.15 15.26 9.50
N CYS A 205 -5.05 14.26 8.64
CA CYS A 205 -4.05 14.18 7.59
C CYS A 205 -4.69 13.87 6.24
N GLY A 206 -4.29 14.60 5.20
CA GLY A 206 -4.79 14.44 3.85
C GLY A 206 -3.95 13.52 2.97
N LEU A 207 -4.37 13.38 1.69
CA LEU A 207 -3.70 12.52 0.70
C LEU A 207 -2.26 12.93 0.44
N GLY A 208 -1.93 14.23 0.49
CA GLY A 208 -0.56 14.71 0.32
C GLY A 208 0.36 14.18 1.39
N CYS A 209 -0.08 14.21 2.66
CA CYS A 209 0.65 13.64 3.78
C CYS A 209 0.81 12.12 3.63
N ARG A 210 -0.27 11.40 3.27
CA ARG A 210 -0.23 9.96 3.00
C ARG A 210 0.82 9.60 1.95
N ASP A 211 0.89 10.37 0.86
CA ASP A 211 1.82 10.11 -0.24
C ASP A 211 3.28 10.37 0.15
N THR A 212 3.58 11.45 0.87
CA THR A 212 4.95 11.71 1.33
C THR A 212 5.46 10.66 2.31
N LEU A 213 4.60 10.17 3.21
CA LEU A 213 4.94 9.15 4.21
C LEU A 213 5.21 7.79 3.58
N ARG A 214 4.29 7.31 2.70
CA ARG A 214 4.44 6.01 2.03
C ARG A 214 5.69 5.97 1.17
N PHE A 215 5.93 7.07 0.45
CA PHE A 215 7.07 7.22 -0.44
C PHE A 215 8.40 7.12 0.32
N GLU A 216 8.57 7.83 1.44
CA GLU A 216 9.78 7.74 2.27
C GLU A 216 10.00 6.32 2.80
N ALA A 217 8.94 5.61 3.16
CA ALA A 217 8.99 4.21 3.61
C ALA A 217 9.28 3.22 2.46
N GLY A 218 9.26 3.68 1.21
CA GLY A 218 9.48 2.86 0.03
C GLY A 218 8.31 1.94 -0.31
N LEU A 219 7.09 2.31 0.11
CA LEU A 219 5.86 1.59 -0.21
C LEU A 219 5.36 2.04 -1.59
N PRO A 220 4.96 1.08 -2.46
CA PRO A 220 4.52 1.40 -3.81
C PRO A 220 3.13 2.04 -3.82
N LEU A 221 2.83 2.75 -4.89
CA LEU A 221 1.48 3.20 -5.25
C LEU A 221 1.14 2.62 -6.64
N TYR A 222 -0.04 2.00 -6.76
CA TYR A 222 -0.54 1.56 -8.06
C TYR A 222 -0.80 2.78 -8.96
N GLY A 223 -0.35 2.69 -10.21
CA GLY A 223 -0.31 3.79 -11.16
C GLY A 223 1.07 4.47 -11.26
N ASP A 224 1.92 4.33 -10.24
CA ASP A 224 3.28 4.87 -10.20
C ASP A 224 4.34 3.75 -10.21
N GLU A 225 4.44 2.97 -9.14
CA GLU A 225 5.43 1.89 -8.96
C GLU A 225 4.92 0.51 -9.38
N LEU A 226 3.61 0.36 -9.47
CA LEU A 226 2.91 -0.84 -9.94
C LEU A 226 1.89 -0.43 -10.99
N ALA A 227 1.77 -1.23 -12.06
CA ALA A 227 0.82 -1.02 -13.16
C ALA A 227 0.63 -2.32 -13.96
N ASP A 228 -0.30 -2.31 -14.91
CA ASP A 228 -0.55 -3.46 -15.78
C ASP A 228 0.70 -3.94 -16.54
N ASP A 229 1.66 -3.06 -16.81
CA ASP A 229 2.92 -3.35 -17.51
C ASP A 229 4.15 -3.40 -16.58
N ILE A 230 3.96 -3.28 -15.26
CA ILE A 230 5.02 -3.38 -14.25
C ILE A 230 4.78 -4.61 -13.38
N THR A 231 5.76 -5.52 -13.36
CA THR A 231 5.65 -6.72 -12.55
C THR A 231 6.09 -6.49 -11.10
N PRO A 232 5.61 -7.30 -10.13
CA PRO A 232 6.11 -7.25 -8.76
C PRO A 232 7.61 -7.48 -8.63
N ILE A 233 8.22 -8.22 -9.56
CA ILE A 233 9.67 -8.48 -9.60
C ILE A 233 10.42 -7.20 -9.99
N GLU A 234 9.96 -6.48 -11.02
CA GLU A 234 10.51 -5.19 -11.43
C GLU A 234 10.39 -4.15 -10.31
N ALA A 235 9.25 -4.11 -9.64
CA ALA A 235 8.99 -3.23 -8.48
C ALA A 235 9.81 -3.60 -7.23
N GLY A 236 10.57 -4.71 -7.27
CA GLY A 236 11.38 -5.18 -6.13
C GLY A 236 10.55 -5.70 -4.96
N LEU A 237 9.38 -6.25 -5.25
CA LEU A 237 8.42 -6.84 -4.31
C LEU A 237 8.44 -8.37 -4.34
N GLY A 238 9.48 -8.97 -4.91
CA GLY A 238 9.60 -10.41 -5.08
C GLY A 238 9.52 -11.23 -3.79
N MET A 239 9.70 -10.61 -2.61
CA MET A 239 9.49 -11.27 -1.32
C MET A 239 8.01 -11.65 -1.07
N PHE A 240 7.08 -10.95 -1.70
CA PHE A 240 5.63 -11.19 -1.62
C PHE A 240 5.12 -12.09 -2.76
N VAL A 241 6.02 -12.62 -3.59
CA VAL A 241 5.71 -13.52 -4.72
C VAL A 241 6.16 -14.93 -4.35
N LYS A 242 5.21 -15.76 -3.90
CA LYS A 242 5.44 -17.14 -3.45
C LYS A 242 5.27 -18.11 -4.61
N LEU A 243 6.31 -18.24 -5.42
CA LEU A 243 6.33 -19.10 -6.63
C LEU A 243 6.28 -20.59 -6.31
N ASP A 244 6.62 -20.98 -5.10
CA ASP A 244 6.67 -22.36 -4.59
C ASP A 244 5.39 -22.81 -3.90
N LYS A 245 4.38 -21.94 -3.76
CA LYS A 245 3.11 -22.35 -3.15
C LYS A 245 2.35 -23.35 -4.02
N PRO A 246 1.65 -24.33 -3.39
CA PRO A 246 0.89 -25.34 -4.13
C PRO A 246 -0.19 -24.71 -5.04
N GLY A 247 -0.30 -25.22 -6.27
CA GLY A 247 -1.29 -24.77 -7.26
C GLY A 247 -0.94 -23.45 -7.97
N GLY A 248 0.13 -22.77 -7.55
CA GLY A 248 0.54 -21.49 -8.16
C GLY A 248 -0.51 -20.39 -8.01
N PHE A 249 -0.45 -19.40 -8.88
CA PHE A 249 -1.42 -18.28 -8.98
C PHE A 249 -1.37 -17.71 -10.41
N ILE A 250 -2.35 -16.88 -10.77
CA ILE A 250 -2.39 -16.23 -12.09
C ILE A 250 -1.14 -15.38 -12.29
N GLY A 251 -0.34 -15.67 -13.34
CA GLY A 251 0.92 -14.98 -13.63
C GLY A 251 2.17 -15.65 -13.05
N SER A 252 2.03 -16.72 -12.23
CA SER A 252 3.15 -17.36 -11.55
C SER A 252 4.23 -17.90 -12.52
N GLU A 253 3.85 -18.44 -13.68
CA GLU A 253 4.81 -18.94 -14.69
C GLU A 253 5.65 -17.81 -15.30
N ALA A 254 5.01 -16.68 -15.64
CA ALA A 254 5.71 -15.52 -16.18
C ALA A 254 6.68 -14.93 -15.17
N LEU A 255 6.22 -14.79 -13.91
CA LEU A 255 7.06 -14.28 -12.82
C LEU A 255 8.20 -15.23 -12.44
N ALA A 256 7.98 -16.55 -12.51
CA ALA A 256 9.03 -17.54 -12.29
C ALA A 256 10.14 -17.43 -13.35
N ARG A 257 9.76 -17.31 -14.61
CA ARG A 257 10.69 -17.09 -15.75
C ARG A 257 11.45 -15.78 -15.56
N GLN A 258 10.75 -14.67 -15.30
CA GLN A 258 11.39 -13.37 -15.07
C GLN A 258 12.35 -13.40 -13.88
N LYS A 259 12.02 -14.12 -12.80
CA LYS A 259 12.91 -14.26 -11.63
C LYS A 259 14.17 -15.04 -11.99
N ALA A 260 14.07 -16.07 -12.83
CA ALA A 260 15.20 -16.89 -13.25
C ALA A 260 16.14 -16.15 -14.23
N GLU A 261 15.57 -15.40 -15.17
CA GLU A 261 16.33 -14.67 -16.21
C GLU A 261 16.81 -13.31 -15.73
N GLY A 262 16.18 -12.75 -14.70
CA GLY A 262 16.32 -11.36 -14.24
C GLY A 262 15.37 -10.43 -15.00
N PRO A 263 14.80 -9.43 -14.34
CA PRO A 263 13.93 -8.45 -14.96
C PRO A 263 14.73 -7.48 -15.84
N ALA A 264 14.13 -7.03 -16.94
CA ALA A 264 14.74 -6.05 -17.84
C ALA A 264 14.83 -4.65 -17.20
N ARG A 265 13.85 -4.31 -16.35
CA ARG A 265 13.76 -3.03 -15.63
C ARG A 265 13.75 -3.30 -14.12
N LYS A 266 14.18 -2.30 -13.32
CA LYS A 266 14.09 -2.36 -11.86
C LYS A 266 13.71 -1.02 -11.28
N LEU A 267 12.82 -1.04 -10.30
CA LEU A 267 12.50 0.10 -9.46
C LEU A 267 13.66 0.34 -8.48
N VAL A 268 14.21 1.55 -8.50
CA VAL A 268 15.32 1.98 -7.65
C VAL A 268 14.96 3.26 -6.89
N GLY A 269 15.65 3.51 -5.77
CA GLY A 269 15.68 4.84 -5.16
C GLY A 269 16.75 5.69 -5.81
N LEU A 270 16.49 6.98 -5.94
CA LEU A 270 17.45 8.00 -6.39
C LEU A 270 17.59 9.08 -5.33
N ARG A 271 18.82 9.53 -5.06
CA ARG A 271 19.10 10.77 -4.37
C ARG A 271 19.58 11.77 -5.39
N LEU A 272 18.92 12.92 -5.47
CA LEU A 272 19.23 13.98 -6.41
C LEU A 272 20.12 15.04 -5.78
N ASP A 273 21.06 15.57 -6.54
CA ASP A 273 21.89 16.69 -6.09
C ASP A 273 21.13 18.02 -6.25
N GLY A 274 21.28 18.89 -5.24
CA GLY A 274 20.73 20.24 -5.26
C GLY A 274 19.24 20.32 -4.92
N ALA A 275 18.60 21.48 -5.24
CA ALA A 275 17.25 21.80 -4.76
C ALA A 275 16.11 21.43 -5.71
N ALA A 276 16.40 20.81 -6.86
CA ALA A 276 15.38 20.48 -7.84
C ALA A 276 14.66 19.16 -7.49
N THR A 277 13.34 19.19 -7.41
CA THR A 277 12.51 18.01 -7.11
C THR A 277 12.09 17.32 -8.41
N ALA A 278 12.35 16.04 -8.52
CA ALA A 278 11.84 15.20 -9.61
C ALA A 278 10.33 14.93 -9.43
N ARG A 279 9.65 14.63 -10.53
CA ARG A 279 8.22 14.31 -10.54
C ARG A 279 7.97 13.11 -11.45
N HIS A 280 6.82 12.49 -11.29
CA HIS A 280 6.37 11.40 -12.15
C HIS A 280 6.58 11.70 -13.63
N GLY A 281 7.08 10.73 -14.39
CA GLY A 281 7.30 10.79 -15.81
C GLY A 281 8.58 11.54 -16.24
N PHE A 282 9.38 12.12 -15.33
CA PHE A 282 10.65 12.75 -15.70
C PHE A 282 11.64 11.67 -16.14
N GLU A 283 12.34 11.95 -17.26
CA GLU A 283 13.30 11.02 -17.83
C GLU A 283 14.53 10.85 -16.94
N VAL A 284 14.96 9.60 -16.80
CA VAL A 284 16.23 9.22 -16.19
C VAL A 284 17.21 8.87 -17.31
N LEU A 285 18.39 9.47 -17.28
CA LEU A 285 19.41 9.31 -18.31
C LEU A 285 20.69 8.74 -17.69
N ASP A 286 21.46 8.04 -18.51
CA ASP A 286 22.85 7.74 -18.20
C ASP A 286 23.77 8.96 -18.40
N LEU A 287 25.06 8.79 -18.15
CA LEU A 287 26.03 9.88 -18.26
C LEU A 287 26.34 10.28 -19.72
N ASP A 288 25.99 9.43 -20.69
CA ASP A 288 26.13 9.68 -22.12
C ASP A 288 24.92 10.39 -22.72
N GLY A 289 23.86 10.58 -21.92
CA GLY A 289 22.60 11.26 -22.26
C GLY A 289 21.54 10.37 -22.89
N ALA A 290 21.71 9.05 -22.86
CA ALA A 290 20.68 8.12 -23.29
C ALA A 290 19.60 7.99 -22.22
N VAL A 291 18.32 7.97 -22.61
CA VAL A 291 17.20 7.72 -21.69
C VAL A 291 17.21 6.24 -21.31
N VAL A 292 17.26 5.96 -20.02
CA VAL A 292 17.37 4.62 -19.42
C VAL A 292 16.22 4.28 -18.49
N GLY A 293 15.26 5.18 -18.31
CA GLY A 293 14.08 4.99 -17.46
C GLY A 293 13.34 6.28 -17.21
N HIS A 294 12.44 6.23 -16.25
CA HIS A 294 11.65 7.39 -15.81
C HIS A 294 11.42 7.38 -14.30
N VAL A 295 11.18 8.55 -13.75
CA VAL A 295 10.80 8.75 -12.35
C VAL A 295 9.35 8.30 -12.17
N THR A 296 9.08 7.48 -11.17
CA THR A 296 7.72 7.07 -10.78
C THR A 296 7.16 8.04 -9.73
N THR A 297 7.91 8.31 -8.66
CA THR A 297 7.52 9.28 -7.61
C THR A 297 8.75 10.07 -7.17
N GLY A 298 8.58 11.36 -6.81
CA GLY A 298 9.70 12.15 -6.28
C GLY A 298 9.25 13.37 -5.49
N TYR A 299 9.93 13.59 -4.36
CA TYR A 299 9.67 14.66 -3.40
C TYR A 299 10.96 15.23 -2.81
N ASN A 300 10.86 16.44 -2.25
CA ASN A 300 11.74 16.84 -1.18
C ASN A 300 11.24 16.15 0.10
N SER A 301 12.01 15.22 0.65
CA SER A 301 11.64 14.46 1.84
C SER A 301 11.54 15.39 3.04
N LEU A 302 10.39 15.41 3.69
CA LEU A 302 10.15 16.21 4.89
C LEU A 302 10.92 15.66 6.11
N THR A 303 11.12 14.35 6.16
CA THR A 303 11.89 13.69 7.23
C THR A 303 13.40 13.89 7.06
N LEU A 304 13.92 13.79 5.82
CA LEU A 304 15.36 13.78 5.53
C LEU A 304 15.93 15.14 5.11
N GLY A 305 15.08 16.04 4.61
CA GLY A 305 15.51 17.32 4.02
C GLY A 305 16.28 17.17 2.70
N GLU A 306 16.09 16.05 2.00
CA GLU A 306 16.79 15.69 0.76
C GLU A 306 15.80 15.52 -0.40
N ASN A 307 16.26 15.81 -1.63
CA ASN A 307 15.49 15.48 -2.83
C ASN A 307 15.72 14.03 -3.21
N ILE A 308 14.68 13.23 -3.12
CA ILE A 308 14.68 11.80 -3.39
C ILE A 308 13.58 11.45 -4.40
N ALA A 309 13.80 10.36 -5.13
CA ALA A 309 12.83 9.83 -6.08
C ALA A 309 12.88 8.30 -6.13
N MET A 310 11.78 7.67 -6.53
CA MET A 310 11.78 6.32 -7.08
C MET A 310 11.73 6.42 -8.60
N ALA A 311 12.40 5.49 -9.28
CA ALA A 311 12.46 5.44 -10.72
C ALA A 311 12.51 3.99 -11.21
N LEU A 312 11.82 3.72 -12.32
CA LEU A 312 11.92 2.46 -13.04
C LEU A 312 12.98 2.63 -14.12
N VAL A 313 14.09 1.91 -14.00
CA VAL A 313 15.24 2.03 -14.88
C VAL A 313 15.65 0.68 -15.48
N ASP A 314 16.35 0.67 -16.62
CA ASP A 314 16.98 -0.53 -17.15
C ASP A 314 17.82 -1.22 -16.07
N ALA A 315 17.69 -2.53 -15.93
CA ALA A 315 18.26 -3.29 -14.81
C ALA A 315 19.78 -3.15 -14.67
N ARG A 316 20.52 -2.89 -15.77
CA ARG A 316 21.97 -2.64 -15.76
C ARG A 316 22.40 -1.40 -14.99
N TYR A 317 21.48 -0.43 -14.83
CA TYR A 317 21.74 0.81 -14.08
C TYR A 317 21.24 0.77 -12.63
N ALA A 318 20.60 -0.32 -12.21
CA ALA A 318 20.04 -0.47 -10.87
C ALA A 318 21.04 -0.75 -9.71
N PRO A 319 22.33 -1.12 -9.91
CA PRO A 319 23.25 -1.32 -8.79
C PRO A 319 23.38 -0.06 -7.92
N LEU A 320 23.44 -0.27 -6.60
CA LEU A 320 23.62 0.84 -5.64
C LEU A 320 24.90 1.61 -5.92
N GLY A 321 24.83 2.94 -5.91
CA GLY A 321 25.92 3.85 -6.21
C GLY A 321 26.09 4.17 -7.71
N SER A 322 25.27 3.59 -8.61
CA SER A 322 25.27 3.97 -10.01
C SER A 322 24.96 5.46 -10.16
N SER A 323 25.72 6.15 -11.00
CA SER A 323 25.51 7.57 -11.31
C SER A 323 24.58 7.72 -12.51
N LEU A 324 23.53 8.50 -12.34
CA LEU A 324 22.51 8.79 -13.33
C LEU A 324 22.24 10.30 -13.37
N GLN A 325 21.39 10.73 -14.28
CA GLN A 325 20.90 12.09 -14.36
C GLN A 325 19.37 12.06 -14.50
N VAL A 326 18.69 13.03 -13.87
CA VAL A 326 17.25 13.23 -14.08
C VAL A 326 17.04 14.52 -14.87
N ARG A 327 16.27 14.44 -15.97
CA ARG A 327 15.93 15.63 -16.76
C ARG A 327 14.77 16.35 -16.10
N ILE A 328 15.10 17.48 -15.44
CA ILE A 328 14.12 18.34 -14.80
C ILE A 328 13.96 19.61 -15.64
N ARG A 329 12.88 19.68 -16.43
CA ARG A 329 12.67 20.73 -17.43
C ARG A 329 13.84 20.76 -18.45
N ARG A 330 14.69 21.79 -18.40
CA ARG A 330 15.85 21.96 -19.31
C ARG A 330 17.19 21.62 -18.64
N ARG A 331 17.18 21.11 -17.41
CA ARG A 331 18.41 20.82 -16.64
C ARG A 331 18.58 19.32 -16.48
N LEU A 332 19.81 18.87 -16.56
CA LEU A 332 20.22 17.53 -16.13
C LEU A 332 20.71 17.64 -14.69
N VAL A 333 20.00 16.97 -13.77
CA VAL A 333 20.32 16.97 -12.35
C VAL A 333 21.00 15.65 -12.02
N PRO A 334 22.24 15.66 -11.50
CA PRO A 334 22.91 14.45 -11.09
C PRO A 334 22.10 13.70 -10.02
N ALA A 335 22.10 12.37 -10.11
CA ALA A 335 21.45 11.50 -9.18
C ALA A 335 22.28 10.23 -8.93
N ALA A 336 22.22 9.71 -7.72
CA ALA A 336 22.85 8.45 -7.37
C ALA A 336 21.78 7.42 -7.02
N VAL A 337 21.97 6.17 -7.47
CA VAL A 337 21.10 5.06 -7.09
C VAL A 337 21.32 4.69 -5.63
N VAL A 338 20.24 4.71 -4.85
CA VAL A 338 20.21 4.38 -3.43
C VAL A 338 19.13 3.32 -3.15
N LYS A 339 19.03 2.85 -1.93
CA LYS A 339 17.91 1.98 -1.53
C LYS A 339 16.60 2.76 -1.64
N LYS A 340 15.57 2.15 -2.24
CA LYS A 340 14.23 2.79 -2.38
C LYS A 340 13.49 2.99 -1.05
N ARG A 341 13.89 2.31 0.01
CA ARG A 341 13.42 2.56 1.37
C ARG A 341 14.31 3.64 1.98
N PHE A 342 13.86 4.88 1.92
CA PHE A 342 14.59 6.05 2.41
C PHE A 342 14.47 6.21 3.91
N TYR A 343 13.29 5.90 4.47
CA TYR A 343 12.97 5.92 5.89
C TYR A 343 12.96 4.50 6.45
N VAL A 344 13.53 4.32 7.65
CA VAL A 344 13.52 3.02 8.34
C VAL A 344 12.22 2.88 9.12
N PRO A 345 11.30 1.98 8.72
CA PRO A 345 10.02 1.79 9.40
C PRO A 345 10.17 1.42 10.88
N LYS A 346 9.28 1.94 11.71
CA LYS A 346 9.26 1.76 13.17
C LYS A 346 8.06 0.91 13.64
N TYR A 347 7.65 -0.06 12.85
CA TYR A 347 6.59 -0.99 13.24
C TYR A 347 6.96 -1.74 14.52
N LYS A 348 6.02 -1.87 15.45
CA LYS A 348 6.14 -2.82 16.56
C LYS A 348 5.97 -4.23 16.02
N LYS A 349 6.92 -5.11 16.28
CA LYS A 349 6.93 -6.50 15.86
C LYS A 349 6.31 -7.40 16.92
#